data_9c81aa01f96bd1e88f3b38fbb161e33b
#
_entry.id   9c81aa01f96bd1e88f3b38fbb161e33b
#
_cell.length_a   1.000
_cell.length_b   1.000
_cell.length_c   1.000
_cell.angle_alpha   90.00
_cell.angle_beta   90.00
_cell.angle_gamma   90.00
#
_symmetry.space_group_name_H-M   'P 1'
#
loop_
_entity.id
_entity.type
_entity.pdbx_description
1 polymer ?
#
loop_
_entity_poly.entity_id
_entity_poly.type
_entity_poly.pdbx_seq_one_letter_code
_entity_poly.pdbx_strand_id
1 'polypeptide(L)'
;MISLKQYYFDKFKWSLMALASSKKKKKNLLPENSMVGEEIVLEYEEAVGENLERIHEYIDITEKQLVLLRDLDAYISGKSGEKYAYLWLENSSLDDSEWQEIRRLAMAVILAFH
;
A
#
# COMPACT_ATOMS: atom_id res chain seq x y z
N MET A 1 -6.81 -12.81 -22.98
CA MET A 1 -5.68 -13.08 -22.06
C MET A 1 -5.09 -11.77 -21.58
N ILE A 2 -4.88 -11.64 -20.27
CA ILE A 2 -4.28 -10.45 -19.68
C ILE A 2 -2.76 -10.55 -19.80
N SER A 3 -2.10 -9.47 -20.23
CA SER A 3 -0.63 -9.42 -20.28
C SER A 3 -0.04 -9.41 -18.88
N LEU A 4 1.23 -9.78 -18.72
CA LEU A 4 1.93 -9.69 -17.44
C LEU A 4 1.98 -8.27 -16.93
N LYS A 5 2.17 -7.29 -17.83
CA LYS A 5 2.18 -5.86 -17.48
C LYS A 5 0.84 -5.42 -16.91
N GLN A 6 -0.27 -5.84 -17.51
CA GLN A 6 -1.61 -5.51 -17.03
C GLN A 6 -1.89 -6.19 -15.70
N TYR A 7 -1.51 -7.45 -15.54
CA TYR A 7 -1.66 -8.19 -14.30
C TYR A 7 -0.92 -7.48 -13.15
N TYR A 8 0.33 -7.08 -13.41
CA TYR A 8 1.12 -6.34 -12.42
C TYR A 8 0.47 -5.01 -12.06
N PHE A 9 0.01 -4.26 -13.06
CA PHE A 9 -0.62 -2.96 -12.83
C PHE A 9 -1.91 -3.09 -12.01
N ASP A 10 -2.67 -4.15 -12.22
CA ASP A 10 -3.87 -4.41 -11.43
C ASP A 10 -3.54 -4.69 -9.96
N LYS A 11 -2.50 -5.46 -9.69
CA LYS A 11 -2.02 -5.69 -8.32
C LYS A 11 -1.51 -4.41 -7.67
N PHE A 12 -0.77 -3.62 -8.43
CA PHE A 12 -0.26 -2.31 -8.02
C PHE A 12 -1.42 -1.42 -7.57
N LYS A 13 -2.44 -1.28 -8.42
CA LYS A 13 -3.61 -0.45 -8.10
C LYS A 13 -4.37 -0.97 -6.89
N TRP A 14 -4.56 -2.28 -6.82
CA TRP A 14 -5.29 -2.90 -5.71
C TRP A 14 -4.60 -2.62 -4.37
N SER A 15 -3.28 -2.78 -4.32
CA SER A 15 -2.53 -2.57 -3.08
C SER A 15 -2.62 -1.13 -2.60
N LEU A 16 -2.54 -0.17 -3.50
CA LEU A 16 -2.68 1.25 -3.16
C LEU A 16 -4.09 1.57 -2.69
N MET A 17 -5.11 1.03 -3.38
CA MET A 17 -6.50 1.21 -2.99
C MET A 17 -6.76 0.63 -1.60
N ALA A 18 -6.20 -0.54 -1.30
CA ALA A 18 -6.35 -1.16 0.01
C ALA A 18 -5.72 -0.30 1.11
N LEU A 19 -4.51 0.23 0.87
CA LEU A 19 -3.86 1.14 1.81
C LEU A 19 -4.68 2.43 2.03
N ALA A 20 -5.30 2.95 0.98
CA ALA A 20 -6.08 4.18 1.03
C ALA A 20 -7.48 4.01 1.63
N SER A 21 -7.93 2.77 1.81
CA SER A 21 -9.29 2.47 2.28
C SER A 21 -9.46 2.74 3.78
N SER A 22 -10.69 3.04 4.20
CA SER A 22 -11.04 3.19 5.61
C SER A 22 -10.90 1.87 6.36
N LYS A 23 -10.87 1.93 7.69
CA LYS A 23 -10.85 0.74 8.54
C LYS A 23 -11.94 -0.26 8.16
N LYS A 24 -13.17 0.22 7.99
CA LYS A 24 -14.31 -0.63 7.63
C LYS A 24 -14.09 -1.32 6.29
N LYS A 25 -13.67 -0.57 5.27
CA LYS A 25 -13.40 -1.13 3.95
C LYS A 25 -12.25 -2.12 3.96
N LYS A 26 -11.16 -1.79 4.68
CA LYS A 26 -10.02 -2.71 4.83
C LYS A 26 -10.46 -4.06 5.38
N LYS A 27 -11.28 -4.05 6.43
CA LYS A 27 -11.76 -5.28 7.06
C LYS A 27 -12.63 -6.11 6.13
N ASN A 28 -13.35 -5.45 5.21
CA ASN A 28 -14.20 -6.14 4.24
C ASN A 28 -13.43 -6.71 3.05
N LEU A 29 -12.18 -6.31 2.84
CA LEU A 29 -11.35 -6.83 1.75
C LEU A 29 -10.77 -8.21 2.05
N LEU A 30 -10.78 -8.63 3.31
CA LEU A 30 -10.11 -9.84 3.76
C LEU A 30 -11.07 -10.72 4.57
N PRO A 31 -10.78 -12.03 4.70
CA PRO A 31 -11.57 -12.92 5.53
C PRO A 31 -11.63 -12.46 6.98
N GLU A 32 -12.67 -12.87 7.69
CA GLU A 32 -12.79 -12.65 9.13
C GLU A 32 -11.55 -13.18 9.84
N ASN A 33 -11.19 -12.52 10.94
CA ASN A 33 -10.03 -12.88 11.78
C ASN A 33 -8.66 -12.67 11.11
N SER A 34 -8.61 -12.02 9.94
CA SER A 34 -7.34 -11.66 9.33
C SER A 34 -6.65 -10.55 10.14
N MET A 35 -5.33 -10.58 10.18
CA MET A 35 -4.52 -9.44 10.62
C MET A 35 -4.44 -8.49 9.44
N VAL A 36 -5.42 -7.58 9.36
CA VAL A 36 -5.70 -6.80 8.16
C VAL A 36 -4.52 -5.91 7.76
N GLY A 37 -3.94 -5.21 8.73
CA GLY A 37 -2.79 -4.35 8.45
C GLY A 37 -1.62 -5.10 7.87
N GLU A 38 -1.26 -6.23 8.48
CA GLU A 38 -0.16 -7.07 8.01
C GLU A 38 -0.41 -7.58 6.60
N GLU A 39 -1.59 -8.10 6.34
CA GLU A 39 -1.92 -8.66 5.03
C GLU A 39 -1.90 -7.62 3.92
N ILE A 40 -2.45 -6.44 4.18
CA ILE A 40 -2.46 -5.36 3.20
C ILE A 40 -1.03 -4.87 2.92
N VAL A 41 -0.19 -4.73 3.95
CA VAL A 41 1.19 -4.30 3.77
C VAL A 41 2.02 -5.35 3.04
N LEU A 42 1.79 -6.64 3.30
CA LEU A 42 2.47 -7.70 2.55
C LEU A 42 2.13 -7.65 1.07
N GLU A 43 0.85 -7.43 0.72
CA GLU A 43 0.44 -7.26 -0.67
C GLU A 43 1.11 -6.02 -1.31
N TYR A 44 1.19 -4.92 -0.56
CA TYR A 44 1.89 -3.73 -1.02
C TYR A 44 3.38 -4.01 -1.24
N GLU A 45 4.05 -4.69 -0.31
CA GLU A 45 5.47 -5.02 -0.45
C GLU A 45 5.73 -5.88 -1.69
N GLU A 46 4.89 -6.88 -1.93
CA GLU A 46 5.01 -7.72 -3.13
C GLU A 46 4.80 -6.92 -4.42
N ALA A 47 3.78 -6.08 -4.44
CA ALA A 47 3.41 -5.36 -5.66
C ALA A 47 4.29 -4.12 -5.90
N VAL A 48 4.73 -3.45 -4.86
CA VAL A 48 5.38 -2.14 -4.97
C VAL A 48 6.73 -2.11 -4.27
N GLY A 49 6.77 -2.40 -2.97
CA GLY A 49 7.96 -2.17 -2.15
C GLY A 49 9.20 -2.88 -2.68
N GLU A 50 9.09 -4.16 -2.97
CA GLU A 50 10.20 -4.98 -3.47
C GLU A 50 10.66 -4.57 -4.87
N ASN A 51 9.79 -3.92 -5.63
CA ASN A 51 10.04 -3.56 -7.03
C ASN A 51 10.32 -2.08 -7.22
N LEU A 52 10.35 -1.29 -6.14
CA LEU A 52 10.35 0.17 -6.24
C LEU A 52 11.53 0.72 -7.06
N GLU A 53 12.72 0.19 -6.88
CA GLU A 53 13.89 0.67 -7.63
C GLU A 53 13.82 0.37 -9.12
N ARG A 54 13.00 -0.61 -9.50
CA ARG A 54 12.84 -1.04 -10.89
C ARG A 54 11.41 -0.85 -11.38
N ILE A 55 10.64 0.00 -10.71
CA ILE A 55 9.19 0.12 -10.96
C ILE A 55 8.89 0.52 -12.41
N HIS A 56 9.74 1.34 -13.03
CA HIS A 56 9.57 1.76 -14.42
C HIS A 56 9.68 0.60 -15.42
N GLU A 57 10.22 -0.54 -15.01
CA GLU A 57 10.24 -1.74 -15.85
C GLU A 57 8.90 -2.44 -15.89
N TYR A 58 8.03 -2.15 -14.92
CA TYR A 58 6.73 -2.82 -14.75
C TYR A 58 5.56 -1.92 -15.14
N ILE A 59 5.66 -0.62 -14.90
CA ILE A 59 4.59 0.34 -15.21
C ILE A 59 5.18 1.61 -15.79
N ASP A 60 4.34 2.35 -16.53
CA ASP A 60 4.68 3.69 -16.98
C ASP A 60 4.48 4.64 -15.80
N ILE A 61 5.54 5.31 -15.37
CA ILE A 61 5.49 6.17 -14.19
C ILE A 61 6.26 7.47 -14.46
N THR A 62 5.66 8.59 -14.10
CA THR A 62 6.30 9.90 -14.19
C THR A 62 7.17 10.14 -12.97
N GLU A 63 8.07 11.12 -13.05
CA GLU A 63 8.91 11.51 -11.91
C GLU A 63 8.07 11.95 -10.72
N LYS A 64 7.00 12.73 -10.96
CA LYS A 64 6.11 13.18 -9.91
C LYS A 64 5.42 12.00 -9.20
N GLN A 65 4.92 11.04 -9.98
CA GLN A 65 4.30 9.83 -9.43
C GLN A 65 5.30 9.03 -8.60
N LEU A 66 6.53 8.93 -9.09
CA LEU A 66 7.60 8.18 -8.41
C LEU A 66 7.96 8.83 -7.08
N VAL A 67 8.06 10.15 -7.02
CA VAL A 67 8.35 10.87 -5.77
C VAL A 67 7.27 10.58 -4.73
N LEU A 68 5.99 10.64 -5.12
CA LEU A 68 4.89 10.35 -4.19
C LEU A 68 4.91 8.90 -3.71
N LEU A 69 5.25 7.98 -4.61
CA LEU A 69 5.35 6.56 -4.25
C LEU A 69 6.51 6.32 -3.28
N ARG A 70 7.64 6.97 -3.49
CA ARG A 70 8.79 6.88 -2.58
C ARG A 70 8.48 7.46 -1.21
N ASP A 71 7.69 8.55 -1.15
CA ASP A 71 7.26 9.13 0.14
C ASP A 71 6.42 8.13 0.93
N LEU A 72 5.48 7.46 0.27
CA LEU A 72 4.67 6.41 0.88
C LEU A 72 5.56 5.27 1.38
N ASP A 73 6.45 4.79 0.54
CA ASP A 73 7.34 3.68 0.88
C ASP A 73 8.25 4.01 2.06
N ALA A 74 8.80 5.20 2.08
CA ALA A 74 9.66 5.66 3.19
C ALA A 74 8.88 5.70 4.50
N TYR A 75 7.63 6.15 4.47
CA TYR A 75 6.80 6.20 5.67
C TYR A 75 6.51 4.80 6.20
N ILE A 76 6.10 3.88 5.33
CA ILE A 76 5.82 2.49 5.73
C ILE A 76 7.09 1.82 6.26
N SER A 77 8.22 1.97 5.56
CA SER A 77 9.49 1.38 5.95
C SER A 77 9.96 1.93 7.31
N GLY A 78 9.69 3.19 7.58
CA GLY A 78 10.02 3.82 8.86
C GLY A 78 9.20 3.30 10.03
N LYS A 79 8.12 2.57 9.77
CA LYS A 79 7.26 1.96 10.78
C LYS A 79 7.53 0.47 10.95
N SER A 80 8.71 0.00 10.57
CA SER A 80 9.14 -1.37 10.84
C SER A 80 9.73 -1.46 12.25
N GLY A 81 9.81 -2.69 12.78
CA GLY A 81 10.36 -2.94 14.12
C GLY A 81 9.28 -3.13 15.18
N GLU A 82 9.71 -3.66 16.34
CA GLU A 82 8.79 -4.04 17.42
C GLU A 82 7.94 -2.89 17.93
N LYS A 83 8.49 -1.69 17.96
CA LYS A 83 7.79 -0.49 18.45
C LYS A 83 6.48 -0.25 17.70
N TYR A 84 6.44 -0.61 16.42
CA TYR A 84 5.29 -0.37 15.56
C TYR A 84 4.52 -1.64 15.20
N ALA A 85 4.85 -2.78 15.80
CA ALA A 85 4.21 -4.06 15.46
C ALA A 85 2.68 -4.00 15.59
N TYR A 86 2.16 -3.23 16.54
CA TYR A 86 0.72 -3.10 16.76
C TYR A 86 -0.01 -2.55 15.53
N LEU A 87 0.67 -1.72 14.71
CA LEU A 87 0.06 -1.16 13.49
C LEU A 87 -0.33 -2.25 12.51
N TRP A 88 0.44 -3.31 12.45
CA TRP A 88 0.26 -4.38 11.47
C TRP A 88 -0.54 -5.54 12.03
N LEU A 89 -0.38 -5.84 13.32
CA LEU A 89 -0.92 -7.04 13.95
C LEU A 89 -2.28 -6.81 14.62
N GLU A 90 -2.62 -5.58 15.00
CA GLU A 90 -3.85 -5.29 15.73
C GLU A 90 -4.83 -4.51 14.85
N ASN A 91 -5.98 -5.11 14.55
CA ASN A 91 -7.01 -4.46 13.73
C ASN A 91 -7.57 -3.18 14.37
N SER A 92 -7.48 -3.05 15.69
CA SER A 92 -7.90 -1.84 16.39
C SER A 92 -7.07 -0.62 16.02
N SER A 93 -5.86 -0.82 15.49
CA SER A 93 -4.97 0.29 15.10
C SER A 93 -5.26 0.87 13.73
N LEU A 94 -6.18 0.27 12.95
CA LEU A 94 -6.41 0.67 11.55
C LEU A 94 -6.93 2.10 11.37
N ASP A 95 -7.39 2.74 12.42
CA ASP A 95 -7.80 4.15 12.41
C ASP A 95 -6.87 5.07 13.21
N ASP A 96 -5.73 4.56 13.66
CA ASP A 96 -4.71 5.37 14.33
C ASP A 96 -4.10 6.40 13.39
N SER A 97 -3.43 7.41 13.96
CA SER A 97 -2.85 8.51 13.19
C SER A 97 -1.84 8.03 12.14
N GLU A 98 -1.08 6.98 12.43
CA GLU A 98 -0.12 6.38 11.50
C GLU A 98 -0.83 5.79 10.28
N TRP A 99 -1.94 5.09 10.48
CA TRP A 99 -2.74 4.57 9.37
C TRP A 99 -3.45 5.69 8.60
N GLN A 100 -3.86 6.76 9.28
CA GLN A 100 -4.43 7.92 8.61
C GLN A 100 -3.39 8.55 7.67
N GLU A 101 -2.13 8.64 8.09
CA GLU A 101 -1.06 9.16 7.24
C GLU A 101 -0.77 8.23 6.06
N ILE A 102 -0.75 6.91 6.28
CA ILE A 102 -0.60 5.94 5.20
C ILE A 102 -1.72 6.11 4.16
N ARG A 103 -2.97 6.26 4.63
CA ARG A 103 -4.11 6.49 3.74
C ARG A 103 -3.93 7.76 2.92
N ARG A 104 -3.50 8.83 3.56
CA ARG A 104 -3.28 10.11 2.88
C ARG A 104 -2.21 9.98 1.81
N LEU A 105 -1.08 9.35 2.13
CA LEU A 105 0.02 9.17 1.19
C LEU A 105 -0.37 8.25 0.02
N ALA A 106 -1.10 7.17 0.31
CA ALA A 106 -1.58 6.26 -0.73
C ALA A 106 -2.58 6.95 -1.65
N MET A 107 -3.49 7.77 -1.10
CA MET A 107 -4.45 8.52 -1.90
C MET A 107 -3.75 9.53 -2.80
N ALA A 108 -2.68 10.17 -2.33
CA ALA A 108 -1.91 11.10 -3.15
C ALA A 108 -1.30 10.39 -4.37
N VAL A 109 -0.80 9.16 -4.17
CA VAL A 109 -0.29 8.35 -5.27
C VAL A 109 -1.41 8.03 -6.26
N ILE A 110 -2.55 7.54 -5.76
CA ILE A 110 -3.69 7.18 -6.61
C ILE A 110 -4.12 8.37 -7.47
N LEU A 111 -4.27 9.54 -6.86
CA LEU A 111 -4.69 10.75 -7.58
C LEU A 111 -3.68 11.16 -8.65
N ALA A 112 -2.41 10.91 -8.45
CA ALA A 112 -1.38 11.24 -9.43
C ALA A 112 -1.42 10.34 -10.68
N PHE A 113 -2.14 9.20 -10.60
CA PHE A 113 -2.32 8.30 -11.74
C PHE A 113 -3.63 8.53 -12.50
N HIS A 114 -4.40 9.48 -12.09
CA HIS A 114 -5.65 9.85 -12.78
C HIS A 114 -5.46 10.92 -13.84
#